data_9d2b7d58788c3ecb28a3a36a973ef8db
#
_entry.id   9d2b7d58788c3ecb28a3a36a973ef8db
#
_cell.length_a   1.000
_cell.length_b   1.000
_cell.length_c   1.000
_cell.angle_alpha   90.00
_cell.angle_beta   90.00
_cell.angle_gamma   90.00
#
_symmetry.space_group_name_H-M   'P 1'
#
loop_
_entity.id
_entity.type
_entity.pdbx_description
1 polymer ?
#
loop_
_entity_poly.entity_id
_entity_poly.type
_entity_poly.pdbx_seq_one_letter_code
_entity_poly.pdbx_strand_id
1 'polypeptide(L)'
;YQLYTENTLPPVALTLERLASIPALFRHWSIVLAGNFAGGAIGAVVLAFGGVLEPEAAAAAAEFARHGVYDVTRIQLFFKGAFAGLVVAGVVWVNFAARDTVTRLLTVYLAFLVIPLGDLFHVVVSFTEALFLIFVGDLGVVLAFTDFVIPVLLGNTIGGVVLVTVVNYYQTTEQRLETARFENVRQLSVREWLLGGLAGRSYVPLVDTVEEFVRDPNSYRILVPIANPRTETGIVDLACAIASNREKGTVHVVHVVQAPEQRRRASGHDQRDRITAESERLLEDVEGIGDRYDVDLETSTIVTHRSFEDIFDRANRTRPDLVVMEWERNELWASARAERPLDELTNQLPCDFLVVKDRDLDYSRILLPTAGGPDSDLSAEVARALSTTVGSEVSLLHVVDGPGGRDAGEAFLREWAAEHDLSEATATVDDSGDVEAAIERAADDNTMIMLGATERGLLARLVTNSLHLQVVDEVEASVLLAERPTDRSFADRLFGRGRRGK
;
A
#
# COMPACT_ATOMS: atom_id res chain seq x y z
N TYR A 1 -13.41 5.55 15.25
CA TYR A 1 -14.54 5.66 16.17
C TYR A 1 -14.70 4.35 16.94
N GLN A 2 -13.92 4.17 18.01
CA GLN A 2 -13.91 2.88 18.69
C GLN A 2 -13.63 3.08 20.18
N LEU A 3 -14.39 2.41 21.02
CA LEU A 3 -14.10 2.30 22.45
C LEU A 3 -12.97 1.29 22.67
N TYR A 4 -12.18 1.46 23.72
CA TYR A 4 -11.13 0.54 24.11
C TYR A 4 -11.65 -0.90 24.22
N THR A 5 -12.79 -1.09 24.87
CA THR A 5 -13.42 -2.41 25.08
C THR A 5 -13.92 -3.07 23.79
N GLU A 6 -14.26 -2.29 22.77
CA GLU A 6 -14.55 -2.83 21.43
C GLU A 6 -13.32 -3.44 20.75
N ASN A 7 -12.13 -2.95 21.11
CA ASN A 7 -10.85 -3.43 20.56
C ASN A 7 -10.27 -4.65 21.31
N THR A 8 -11.02 -5.24 22.22
CA THR A 8 -10.64 -6.51 22.86
C THR A 8 -10.96 -7.73 22.01
N LEU A 9 -11.77 -7.61 20.94
CA LEU A 9 -12.14 -8.73 20.06
C LEU A 9 -11.35 -8.73 18.74
N PRO A 10 -11.48 -7.78 17.79
CA PRO A 10 -10.86 -7.93 16.47
C PRO A 10 -9.31 -7.94 16.52
N PRO A 11 -8.62 -7.02 17.24
CA PRO A 11 -7.16 -7.03 17.26
C PRO A 11 -6.59 -8.25 17.99
N VAL A 12 -7.28 -8.77 19.01
CA VAL A 12 -6.86 -9.97 19.71
C VAL A 12 -7.02 -11.20 18.82
N ALA A 13 -8.12 -11.33 18.08
CA ALA A 13 -8.31 -12.41 17.11
C ALA A 13 -7.17 -12.44 16.08
N LEU A 14 -6.79 -11.27 15.49
CA LEU A 14 -5.66 -11.17 14.59
C LEU A 14 -4.33 -11.58 15.25
N THR A 15 -4.16 -11.28 16.53
CA THR A 15 -2.94 -11.67 17.27
C THR A 15 -2.91 -13.17 17.57
N LEU A 16 -4.04 -13.78 17.88
CA LEU A 16 -4.16 -15.23 18.07
C LEU A 16 -3.85 -16.01 16.78
N GLU A 17 -4.29 -15.49 15.63
CA GLU A 17 -3.98 -16.02 14.29
C GLU A 17 -2.53 -15.72 13.84
N ARG A 18 -1.74 -15.03 14.65
CA ARG A 18 -0.39 -14.54 14.29
C ARG A 18 -0.35 -13.67 13.02
N LEU A 19 -1.43 -12.96 12.76
CA LEU A 19 -1.53 -11.93 11.71
C LEU A 19 -1.10 -10.56 12.21
N ALA A 20 -1.13 -10.36 13.53
CA ALA A 20 -0.59 -9.18 14.21
C ALA A 20 0.35 -9.60 15.34
N SER A 21 1.40 -8.83 15.59
CA SER A 21 2.33 -9.08 16.69
C SER A 21 1.78 -8.58 18.04
N ILE A 22 2.24 -9.17 19.14
CA ILE A 22 1.88 -8.73 20.50
C ILE A 22 2.24 -7.25 20.75
N PRO A 23 3.43 -6.76 20.39
CA PRO A 23 3.73 -5.33 20.53
C PRO A 23 2.80 -4.41 19.72
N ALA A 24 2.36 -4.86 18.54
CA ALA A 24 1.39 -4.12 17.73
C ALA A 24 0.02 -4.03 18.40
N LEU A 25 -0.45 -5.12 19.04
CA LEU A 25 -1.67 -5.14 19.83
C LEU A 25 -1.60 -4.13 20.98
N PHE A 26 -0.53 -4.15 21.78
CA PHE A 26 -0.36 -3.22 22.89
C PHE A 26 -0.24 -1.77 22.43
N ARG A 27 0.46 -1.52 21.32
CA ARG A 27 0.52 -0.18 20.70
C ARG A 27 -0.88 0.30 20.31
N HIS A 28 -1.66 -0.55 19.65
CA HIS A 28 -3.02 -0.23 19.25
C HIS A 28 -3.90 0.09 20.47
N TRP A 29 -3.90 -0.76 21.49
CA TRP A 29 -4.63 -0.55 22.72
C TRP A 29 -4.24 0.75 23.44
N SER A 30 -2.95 1.05 23.50
CA SER A 30 -2.46 2.28 24.13
C SER A 30 -2.97 3.54 23.42
N ILE A 31 -2.97 3.55 22.09
CA ILE A 31 -3.46 4.68 21.28
C ILE A 31 -4.97 4.86 21.49
N VAL A 32 -5.75 3.79 21.43
CA VAL A 32 -7.20 3.86 21.60
C VAL A 32 -7.57 4.28 23.01
N LEU A 33 -6.91 3.71 24.03
CA LEU A 33 -7.13 4.06 25.43
C LEU A 33 -6.78 5.54 25.70
N ALA A 34 -5.65 6.01 25.19
CA ALA A 34 -5.25 7.42 25.33
C ALA A 34 -6.27 8.36 24.66
N GLY A 35 -6.77 8.02 23.48
CA GLY A 35 -7.82 8.79 22.81
C GLY A 35 -9.14 8.81 23.60
N ASN A 36 -9.56 7.66 24.15
CA ASN A 36 -10.75 7.56 24.98
C ASN A 36 -10.60 8.35 26.30
N PHE A 37 -9.42 8.27 26.93
CA PHE A 37 -9.15 9.02 28.16
C PHE A 37 -9.06 10.53 27.90
N ALA A 38 -8.50 10.96 26.78
CA ALA A 38 -8.51 12.38 26.39
C ALA A 38 -9.95 12.89 26.21
N GLY A 39 -10.82 12.12 25.53
CA GLY A 39 -12.22 12.45 25.41
C GLY A 39 -12.95 12.48 26.77
N GLY A 40 -12.71 11.47 27.62
CA GLY A 40 -13.24 11.41 28.98
C GLY A 40 -12.79 12.58 29.86
N ALA A 41 -11.53 12.99 29.73
CA ALA A 41 -10.99 14.15 30.46
C ALA A 41 -11.67 15.47 30.05
N ILE A 42 -11.89 15.68 28.75
CA ILE A 42 -12.65 16.83 28.25
C ILE A 42 -14.07 16.80 28.78
N GLY A 43 -14.73 15.62 28.75
CA GLY A 43 -16.05 15.45 29.35
C GLY A 43 -16.10 15.79 30.82
N ALA A 44 -15.15 15.29 31.61
CA ALA A 44 -15.05 15.60 33.06
C ALA A 44 -14.86 17.11 33.35
N VAL A 45 -14.01 17.80 32.54
CA VAL A 45 -13.83 19.26 32.64
C VAL A 45 -15.15 19.99 32.35
N VAL A 46 -15.86 19.60 31.31
CA VAL A 46 -17.15 20.21 30.93
C VAL A 46 -18.21 19.99 32.02
N LEU A 47 -18.28 18.78 32.58
CA LEU A 47 -19.23 18.47 33.65
C LEU A 47 -18.88 19.22 34.94
N ALA A 48 -17.60 19.36 35.30
CA ALA A 48 -17.18 20.02 36.56
C ALA A 48 -17.25 21.55 36.48
N PHE A 49 -16.89 22.14 35.33
CA PHE A 49 -16.68 23.59 35.23
C PHE A 49 -17.52 24.27 34.15
N GLY A 50 -18.15 23.50 33.24
CA GLY A 50 -18.91 24.05 32.13
C GLY A 50 -20.32 24.52 32.44
N GLY A 51 -20.79 24.35 33.68
CA GLY A 51 -22.15 24.73 34.12
C GLY A 51 -23.26 23.95 33.38
N VAL A 52 -22.96 22.77 32.86
CA VAL A 52 -23.91 21.91 32.11
C VAL A 52 -24.87 21.21 33.06
N LEU A 53 -24.42 20.91 34.28
CA LEU A 53 -25.23 20.27 35.31
C LEU A 53 -25.77 21.32 36.30
N GLU A 54 -27.06 21.27 36.52
CA GLU A 54 -27.68 21.97 37.65
C GLU A 54 -27.13 21.42 38.99
N PRO A 55 -27.10 22.21 40.08
CA PRO A 55 -26.49 21.79 41.36
C PRO A 55 -26.97 20.44 41.88
N GLU A 56 -28.25 20.14 41.74
CA GLU A 56 -28.85 18.86 42.17
C GLU A 56 -28.36 17.69 41.29
N ALA A 57 -28.28 17.90 39.98
CA ALA A 57 -27.75 16.90 39.04
C ALA A 57 -26.25 16.67 39.24
N ALA A 58 -25.48 17.71 39.51
CA ALA A 58 -24.06 17.60 39.82
C ALA A 58 -23.82 16.81 41.12
N ALA A 59 -24.65 17.06 42.17
CA ALA A 59 -24.59 16.31 43.41
C ALA A 59 -24.94 14.83 43.21
N ALA A 60 -25.97 14.53 42.42
CA ALA A 60 -26.36 13.15 42.07
C ALA A 60 -25.26 12.43 41.26
N ALA A 61 -24.63 13.11 40.31
CA ALA A 61 -23.51 12.58 39.55
C ALA A 61 -22.30 12.28 40.43
N ALA A 62 -21.98 13.19 41.40
CA ALA A 62 -20.92 12.98 42.36
C ALA A 62 -21.22 11.78 43.28
N GLU A 63 -22.43 11.63 43.73
CA GLU A 63 -22.85 10.52 44.61
C GLU A 63 -22.72 9.17 43.84
N PHE A 64 -23.16 9.13 42.58
CA PHE A 64 -23.03 7.96 41.73
C PHE A 64 -21.54 7.58 41.55
N ALA A 65 -20.68 8.55 41.27
CA ALA A 65 -19.24 8.30 41.09
C ALA A 65 -18.58 7.87 42.41
N ARG A 66 -18.98 8.46 43.57
CA ARG A 66 -18.47 8.04 44.88
C ARG A 66 -18.81 6.60 45.22
N HIS A 67 -19.99 6.11 44.83
CA HIS A 67 -20.38 4.72 45.04
C HIS A 67 -19.32 3.77 44.49
N GLY A 68 -18.90 3.96 43.22
CA GLY A 68 -17.88 3.14 42.61
C GLY A 68 -16.51 3.17 43.34
N VAL A 69 -16.14 4.35 43.87
CA VAL A 69 -14.81 4.53 44.51
C VAL A 69 -14.78 4.04 45.93
N TYR A 70 -15.83 4.27 46.74
CA TYR A 70 -15.79 4.07 48.17
C TYR A 70 -16.58 2.86 48.67
N ASP A 71 -17.68 2.46 47.98
CA ASP A 71 -18.55 1.38 48.41
C ASP A 71 -18.24 0.04 47.76
N VAL A 72 -17.48 0.04 46.62
CA VAL A 72 -17.14 -1.15 45.87
C VAL A 72 -15.66 -1.49 46.05
N THR A 73 -15.36 -2.71 46.49
CA THR A 73 -13.96 -3.15 46.64
C THR A 73 -13.24 -3.35 45.32
N ARG A 74 -11.90 -3.23 45.28
CA ARG A 74 -11.09 -3.45 44.07
C ARG A 74 -11.38 -4.78 43.37
N ILE A 75 -11.62 -5.83 44.15
CA ILE A 75 -11.94 -7.18 43.61
C ILE A 75 -13.32 -7.18 42.94
N GLN A 76 -14.30 -6.53 43.57
CA GLN A 76 -15.64 -6.38 43.01
C GLN A 76 -15.59 -5.50 41.74
N LEU A 77 -14.84 -4.40 41.73
CA LEU A 77 -14.62 -3.55 40.57
C LEU A 77 -14.01 -4.35 39.39
N PHE A 78 -13.03 -5.21 39.69
CA PHE A 78 -12.44 -6.07 38.68
C PHE A 78 -13.47 -7.04 38.08
N PHE A 79 -14.26 -7.75 38.90
CA PHE A 79 -15.28 -8.68 38.37
C PHE A 79 -16.43 -7.96 37.69
N LYS A 80 -16.95 -6.89 38.23
CA LYS A 80 -17.97 -6.05 37.58
C LYS A 80 -17.47 -5.46 36.26
N GLY A 81 -16.21 -5.01 36.24
CA GLY A 81 -15.53 -4.63 35.01
C GLY A 81 -15.42 -5.79 34.01
N ALA A 82 -15.07 -6.98 34.46
CA ALA A 82 -14.99 -8.16 33.58
C ALA A 82 -16.34 -8.49 32.94
N PHE A 83 -17.44 -8.41 33.68
CA PHE A 83 -18.78 -8.57 33.12
C PHE A 83 -19.13 -7.45 32.12
N ALA A 84 -18.77 -6.20 32.40
CA ALA A 84 -18.97 -5.10 31.44
C ALA A 84 -18.14 -5.34 30.16
N GLY A 85 -16.90 -5.76 30.28
CA GLY A 85 -16.05 -6.13 29.15
C GLY A 85 -16.64 -7.27 28.30
N LEU A 86 -17.18 -8.28 28.96
CA LEU A 86 -17.89 -9.39 28.31
C LEU A 86 -19.13 -8.87 27.53
N VAL A 87 -19.94 -8.02 28.12
CA VAL A 87 -21.13 -7.42 27.47
C VAL A 87 -20.71 -6.65 26.23
N VAL A 88 -19.73 -5.75 26.33
CA VAL A 88 -19.29 -4.92 25.21
C VAL A 88 -18.68 -5.78 24.09
N ALA A 89 -17.80 -6.73 24.43
CA ALA A 89 -17.21 -7.62 23.43
C ALA A 89 -18.28 -8.51 22.76
N GLY A 90 -19.27 -8.96 23.53
CA GLY A 90 -20.44 -9.68 23.01
C GLY A 90 -21.26 -8.85 22.02
N VAL A 91 -21.49 -7.57 22.33
CA VAL A 91 -22.15 -6.61 21.41
C VAL A 91 -21.35 -6.42 20.13
N VAL A 92 -20.04 -6.30 20.21
CA VAL A 92 -19.17 -6.22 19.01
C VAL A 92 -19.34 -7.48 18.16
N TRP A 93 -19.34 -8.65 18.78
CA TRP A 93 -19.55 -9.91 18.07
C TRP A 93 -20.92 -9.99 17.38
N VAL A 94 -22.01 -9.60 18.09
CA VAL A 94 -23.35 -9.52 17.51
C VAL A 94 -23.40 -8.51 16.37
N ASN A 95 -22.76 -7.35 16.50
CA ASN A 95 -22.73 -6.32 15.46
C ASN A 95 -22.01 -6.77 14.17
N PHE A 96 -21.01 -7.66 14.28
CA PHE A 96 -20.40 -8.27 13.09
C PHE A 96 -21.34 -9.27 12.41
N ALA A 97 -22.18 -9.95 13.16
CA ALA A 97 -23.18 -10.89 12.63
C ALA A 97 -24.43 -10.20 12.09
N ALA A 98 -24.78 -9.03 12.62
CA ALA A 98 -26.00 -8.30 12.26
C ALA A 98 -25.91 -7.72 10.83
N ARG A 99 -26.94 -7.95 10.02
CA ARG A 99 -27.02 -7.48 8.63
C ARG A 99 -27.71 -6.12 8.48
N ASP A 100 -28.48 -5.70 9.47
CA ASP A 100 -29.27 -4.47 9.43
C ASP A 100 -28.83 -3.45 10.48
N THR A 101 -29.06 -2.16 10.18
CA THR A 101 -28.65 -1.05 11.03
C THR A 101 -29.47 -0.94 12.32
N VAL A 102 -30.73 -1.38 12.30
CA VAL A 102 -31.65 -1.27 13.46
C VAL A 102 -31.19 -2.24 14.55
N THR A 103 -30.89 -3.49 14.18
CA THR A 103 -30.33 -4.48 15.11
C THR A 103 -29.03 -3.99 15.75
N ARG A 104 -28.11 -3.40 14.96
CA ARG A 104 -26.89 -2.83 15.48
C ARG A 104 -27.15 -1.69 16.48
N LEU A 105 -28.02 -0.75 16.13
CA LEU A 105 -28.39 0.36 16.99
C LEU A 105 -29.01 -0.12 18.31
N LEU A 106 -29.95 -1.06 18.21
CA LEU A 106 -30.66 -1.62 19.35
C LEU A 106 -29.71 -2.38 20.29
N THR A 107 -28.79 -3.18 19.72
CA THR A 107 -27.83 -3.95 20.50
C THR A 107 -26.86 -3.05 21.26
N VAL A 108 -26.37 -1.98 20.64
CA VAL A 108 -25.52 -0.97 21.29
C VAL A 108 -26.31 -0.24 22.39
N TYR A 109 -27.52 0.19 22.11
CA TYR A 109 -28.38 0.87 23.10
C TYR A 109 -28.63 -0.02 24.32
N LEU A 110 -28.98 -1.30 24.12
CA LEU A 110 -29.18 -2.24 25.22
C LEU A 110 -27.93 -2.44 26.06
N ALA A 111 -26.75 -2.50 25.45
CA ALA A 111 -25.49 -2.62 26.21
C ALA A 111 -25.24 -1.40 27.11
N PHE A 112 -25.43 -0.19 26.56
CA PHE A 112 -25.30 1.05 27.36
C PHE A 112 -26.34 1.17 28.48
N LEU A 113 -27.48 0.50 28.35
CA LEU A 113 -28.49 0.45 29.39
C LEU A 113 -28.17 -0.62 30.46
N VAL A 114 -27.74 -1.81 30.04
CA VAL A 114 -27.47 -2.95 30.93
C VAL A 114 -26.26 -2.66 31.86
N ILE A 115 -25.23 -1.96 31.37
CA ILE A 115 -24.02 -1.65 32.16
C ILE A 115 -24.37 -0.85 33.42
N PRO A 116 -24.99 0.33 33.37
CA PRO A 116 -25.34 1.07 34.56
C PRO A 116 -26.45 0.43 35.39
N LEU A 117 -27.46 -0.19 34.78
CA LEU A 117 -28.52 -0.88 35.53
C LEU A 117 -28.03 -2.12 36.28
N GLY A 118 -27.00 -2.78 35.76
CA GLY A 118 -26.35 -3.90 36.40
C GLY A 118 -25.27 -3.53 37.40
N ASP A 119 -25.11 -2.24 37.71
CA ASP A 119 -24.02 -1.74 38.55
C ASP A 119 -22.64 -2.26 38.11
N LEU A 120 -22.45 -2.32 36.76
CA LEU A 120 -21.22 -2.72 36.12
C LEU A 120 -20.37 -1.50 35.78
N PHE A 121 -19.05 -1.68 35.68
CA PHE A 121 -18.12 -0.56 35.47
C PHE A 121 -17.43 -0.66 34.11
N HIS A 122 -17.49 0.45 33.37
CA HIS A 122 -16.82 0.60 32.09
C HIS A 122 -15.65 1.59 32.19
N VAL A 123 -14.43 1.19 31.82
CA VAL A 123 -13.20 1.92 32.10
C VAL A 123 -13.20 3.39 31.66
N VAL A 124 -13.79 3.70 30.49
CA VAL A 124 -13.84 5.10 29.99
C VAL A 124 -14.79 5.95 30.87
N VAL A 125 -15.93 5.37 31.28
CA VAL A 125 -16.88 6.03 32.18
C VAL A 125 -16.24 6.21 33.55
N SER A 126 -15.67 5.14 34.13
CA SER A 126 -15.00 5.19 35.44
C SER A 126 -13.83 6.16 35.48
N PHE A 127 -13.09 6.30 34.37
CA PHE A 127 -12.05 7.33 34.26
C PHE A 127 -12.64 8.74 34.26
N THR A 128 -13.75 8.96 33.56
CA THR A 128 -14.45 10.26 33.52
C THR A 128 -15.01 10.62 34.90
N GLU A 129 -15.62 9.65 35.59
CA GLU A 129 -16.13 9.78 36.95
C GLU A 129 -15.02 10.10 37.94
N ALA A 130 -13.91 9.40 37.87
CA ALA A 130 -12.73 9.63 38.70
C ALA A 130 -12.19 11.06 38.55
N LEU A 131 -12.04 11.53 37.29
CA LEU A 131 -11.59 12.90 37.02
C LEU A 131 -12.60 13.94 37.47
N PHE A 132 -13.90 13.69 37.30
CA PHE A 132 -14.94 14.58 37.82
C PHE A 132 -14.83 14.75 39.35
N LEU A 133 -14.68 13.64 40.07
CA LEU A 133 -14.48 13.71 41.55
C LEU A 133 -13.19 14.40 41.95
N ILE A 134 -12.10 14.23 41.19
CA ILE A 134 -10.84 14.96 41.39
C ILE A 134 -11.06 16.47 41.23
N PHE A 135 -11.77 16.89 40.19
CA PHE A 135 -12.01 18.30 39.90
C PHE A 135 -12.94 18.98 40.90
N VAL A 136 -13.90 18.27 41.47
CA VAL A 136 -14.74 18.80 42.56
C VAL A 136 -14.09 18.68 43.95
N GLY A 137 -12.89 18.09 44.03
CA GLY A 137 -12.09 18.02 45.26
C GLY A 137 -12.42 16.83 46.16
N ASP A 138 -13.19 15.87 45.72
CA ASP A 138 -13.67 14.73 46.53
C ASP A 138 -12.77 13.49 46.45
N LEU A 139 -11.79 13.44 45.53
CA LEU A 139 -10.95 12.27 45.31
C LEU A 139 -9.50 12.63 45.01
N GLY A 140 -8.59 11.92 45.65
CA GLY A 140 -7.15 12.06 45.39
C GLY A 140 -6.74 11.28 44.12
N VAL A 141 -5.84 11.88 43.33
CA VAL A 141 -5.40 11.30 42.03
C VAL A 141 -4.89 9.86 42.17
N VAL A 142 -4.06 9.57 43.16
CA VAL A 142 -3.49 8.23 43.37
C VAL A 142 -4.59 7.21 43.63
N LEU A 143 -5.52 7.51 44.54
CA LEU A 143 -6.63 6.63 44.86
C LEU A 143 -7.54 6.40 43.64
N ALA A 144 -7.82 7.45 42.87
CA ALA A 144 -8.61 7.39 41.67
C ALA A 144 -8.07 6.33 40.68
N PHE A 145 -6.77 6.32 40.48
CA PHE A 145 -6.17 5.36 39.53
C PHE A 145 -5.97 3.98 40.15
N THR A 146 -5.39 3.87 41.35
CA THR A 146 -5.04 2.57 41.93
C THR A 146 -6.22 1.76 42.40
N ASP A 147 -7.25 2.42 42.89
CA ASP A 147 -8.37 1.76 43.55
C ASP A 147 -9.63 1.68 42.69
N PHE A 148 -9.73 2.50 41.65
CA PHE A 148 -10.91 2.55 40.79
C PHE A 148 -10.58 2.26 39.33
N VAL A 149 -9.82 3.11 38.64
CA VAL A 149 -9.63 2.99 37.17
C VAL A 149 -8.87 1.73 36.79
N ILE A 150 -7.77 1.39 37.47
CA ILE A 150 -6.94 0.21 37.12
C ILE A 150 -7.69 -1.10 37.34
N PRO A 151 -8.38 -1.35 38.47
CA PRO A 151 -9.18 -2.58 38.63
C PRO A 151 -10.24 -2.75 37.50
N VAL A 152 -10.95 -1.67 37.15
CA VAL A 152 -11.94 -1.69 36.08
C VAL A 152 -11.31 -1.95 34.72
N LEU A 153 -10.17 -1.30 34.40
CA LEU A 153 -9.43 -1.51 33.15
C LEU A 153 -9.01 -2.97 32.98
N LEU A 154 -8.42 -3.56 34.04
CA LEU A 154 -8.01 -4.97 34.01
C LEU A 154 -9.22 -5.89 33.87
N GLY A 155 -10.30 -5.60 34.58
CA GLY A 155 -11.55 -6.34 34.46
C GLY A 155 -12.10 -6.30 33.03
N ASN A 156 -12.30 -5.09 32.47
CA ASN A 156 -12.81 -4.93 31.11
C ASN A 156 -11.95 -5.67 30.07
N THR A 157 -10.61 -5.57 30.21
CA THR A 157 -9.68 -6.23 29.30
C THR A 157 -9.82 -7.75 29.37
N ILE A 158 -9.78 -8.31 30.56
CA ILE A 158 -9.85 -9.78 30.76
C ILE A 158 -11.24 -10.30 30.37
N GLY A 159 -12.31 -9.60 30.73
CA GLY A 159 -13.67 -9.98 30.36
C GLY A 159 -13.88 -10.04 28.86
N GLY A 160 -13.44 -9.03 28.16
CA GLY A 160 -13.54 -8.97 26.69
C GLY A 160 -12.63 -9.99 26.00
N VAL A 161 -11.36 -10.10 26.41
CA VAL A 161 -10.39 -10.99 25.78
C VAL A 161 -10.67 -12.46 26.10
N VAL A 162 -10.80 -12.81 27.37
CA VAL A 162 -10.86 -14.24 27.77
C VAL A 162 -12.26 -14.80 27.51
N LEU A 163 -13.30 -14.11 27.99
CA LEU A 163 -14.66 -14.68 27.99
C LEU A 163 -15.32 -14.64 26.61
N VAL A 164 -14.94 -13.69 25.76
CA VAL A 164 -15.54 -13.58 24.41
C VAL A 164 -14.55 -14.02 23.34
N THR A 165 -13.38 -13.38 23.26
CA THR A 165 -12.47 -13.59 22.15
C THR A 165 -11.86 -14.98 22.16
N VAL A 166 -11.29 -15.41 23.31
CA VAL A 166 -10.63 -16.73 23.40
C VAL A 166 -11.65 -17.85 23.30
N VAL A 167 -12.78 -17.76 24.01
CA VAL A 167 -13.82 -18.81 23.97
C VAL A 167 -14.41 -18.93 22.57
N ASN A 168 -14.80 -17.80 21.93
CA ASN A 168 -15.33 -17.85 20.58
C ASN A 168 -14.30 -18.30 19.54
N TYR A 169 -13.04 -17.90 19.70
CA TYR A 169 -11.97 -18.32 18.81
C TYR A 169 -11.87 -19.85 18.76
N TYR A 170 -11.79 -20.51 19.93
CA TYR A 170 -11.70 -21.97 19.97
C TYR A 170 -12.98 -22.69 19.54
N GLN A 171 -14.16 -22.09 19.72
CA GLN A 171 -15.42 -22.69 19.29
C GLN A 171 -15.67 -22.59 17.78
N THR A 172 -15.13 -21.57 17.11
CA THR A 172 -15.41 -21.29 15.70
C THR A 172 -14.27 -21.63 14.76
N THR A 173 -13.09 -22.01 15.27
CA THR A 173 -11.87 -22.21 14.48
C THR A 173 -12.05 -23.33 13.45
N GLU A 174 -12.72 -24.43 13.77
CA GLU A 174 -12.90 -25.54 12.82
C GLU A 174 -13.74 -25.19 11.59
N GLN A 175 -14.71 -24.28 11.72
CA GLN A 175 -15.58 -23.87 10.59
C GLN A 175 -15.10 -22.61 9.83
N ARG A 176 -14.24 -21.78 10.43
CA ARG A 176 -13.75 -20.54 9.81
C ARG A 176 -12.51 -20.69 8.97
N LEU A 177 -11.68 -21.67 9.26
CA LEU A 177 -10.47 -21.97 8.49
C LEU A 177 -10.80 -22.61 7.13
N GLU A 178 -12.00 -23.18 6.96
CA GLU A 178 -12.50 -23.67 5.66
C GLU A 178 -12.96 -22.55 4.72
N THR A 179 -13.12 -21.31 5.20
CA THR A 179 -13.43 -20.20 4.32
C THR A 179 -12.11 -19.67 3.74
N ALA A 180 -11.88 -19.92 2.48
CA ALA A 180 -10.68 -19.74 1.65
C ALA A 180 -9.86 -18.41 1.80
N ARG A 181 -10.15 -17.55 2.77
CA ARG A 181 -9.47 -16.26 2.99
C ARG A 181 -8.19 -16.34 3.82
N PHE A 182 -7.96 -17.43 4.55
CA PHE A 182 -6.82 -17.53 5.48
C PHE A 182 -5.96 -18.78 5.29
N GLU A 183 -6.35 -19.73 4.44
CA GLU A 183 -5.61 -21.00 4.25
C GLU A 183 -4.18 -20.79 3.70
N ASN A 184 -3.93 -19.66 3.04
CA ASN A 184 -2.63 -19.35 2.43
C ASN A 184 -1.89 -18.18 3.10
N VAL A 185 -2.37 -17.65 4.24
CA VAL A 185 -1.72 -16.51 4.89
C VAL A 185 -0.48 -16.92 5.65
N ARG A 186 0.70 -16.46 5.22
CA ARG A 186 1.96 -16.70 5.94
C ARG A 186 1.95 -15.96 7.27
N GLN A 187 1.53 -16.65 8.31
CA GLN A 187 1.53 -16.16 9.68
C GLN A 187 2.91 -15.61 10.08
N LEU A 188 2.92 -14.67 11.01
CA LEU A 188 4.17 -14.24 11.63
C LEU A 188 4.88 -15.42 12.26
N SER A 189 6.20 -15.48 12.09
CA SER A 189 7.01 -16.41 12.87
C SER A 189 6.81 -16.13 14.37
N VAL A 190 7.05 -17.11 15.23
CA VAL A 190 6.93 -16.92 16.70
C VAL A 190 7.77 -15.73 17.17
N ARG A 191 8.94 -15.51 16.58
CA ARG A 191 9.82 -14.39 16.91
C ARG A 191 9.22 -13.04 16.49
N GLU A 192 8.69 -12.94 15.27
CA GLU A 192 7.98 -11.74 14.79
C GLU A 192 6.71 -11.48 15.61
N TRP A 193 5.97 -12.55 15.95
CA TRP A 193 4.77 -12.43 16.76
C TRP A 193 5.07 -11.89 18.17
N LEU A 194 6.16 -12.35 18.82
CA LEU A 194 6.56 -11.88 20.15
C LEU A 194 7.22 -10.48 20.13
N LEU A 195 8.08 -10.19 19.14
CA LEU A 195 8.93 -9.01 19.12
C LEU A 195 8.49 -7.94 18.09
N GLY A 196 7.56 -8.27 17.20
CA GLY A 196 7.04 -7.35 16.18
C GLY A 196 8.14 -6.79 15.28
N GLY A 197 8.08 -5.49 15.03
CA GLY A 197 9.03 -4.78 14.17
C GLY A 197 10.51 -4.89 14.57
N LEU A 198 10.82 -5.30 15.80
CA LEU A 198 12.21 -5.57 16.21
C LEU A 198 12.77 -6.88 15.64
N ALA A 199 11.90 -7.77 15.19
CA ALA A 199 12.27 -9.07 14.63
C ALA A 199 11.92 -9.21 13.14
N GLY A 200 11.32 -8.19 12.53
CA GLY A 200 10.86 -8.17 11.14
C GLY A 200 9.50 -7.48 11.02
N ARG A 201 8.44 -8.24 10.82
CA ARG A 201 7.10 -7.70 10.57
C ARG A 201 6.26 -7.56 11.85
N SER A 202 5.46 -6.50 11.92
CA SER A 202 4.48 -6.30 13.00
C SER A 202 3.07 -6.76 12.63
N TYR A 203 2.75 -6.78 11.34
CA TYR A 203 1.47 -7.17 10.78
C TYR A 203 1.66 -8.03 9.54
N VAL A 204 0.67 -8.88 9.26
CA VAL A 204 0.49 -9.53 7.96
C VAL A 204 -0.63 -8.76 7.25
N PRO A 205 -0.37 -8.12 6.09
CA PRO A 205 -1.40 -7.43 5.34
C PRO A 205 -2.42 -8.45 4.82
N LEU A 206 -3.68 -8.35 5.25
CA LEU A 206 -4.72 -9.32 4.89
C LEU A 206 -5.22 -9.19 3.45
N VAL A 207 -4.96 -8.04 2.81
CA VAL A 207 -5.40 -7.75 1.44
C VAL A 207 -4.43 -8.33 0.41
N ASP A 208 -3.16 -8.52 0.78
CA ASP A 208 -2.08 -8.89 -0.12
C ASP A 208 -1.75 -10.39 -0.11
N THR A 209 -2.36 -11.14 0.81
CA THR A 209 -1.93 -12.51 1.10
C THR A 209 -2.34 -13.51 0.02
N VAL A 210 -3.35 -13.24 -0.76
CA VAL A 210 -3.76 -14.14 -1.86
C VAL A 210 -2.78 -14.03 -3.04
N GLU A 211 -2.28 -12.83 -3.33
CA GLU A 211 -1.34 -12.62 -4.44
C GLU A 211 0.12 -12.94 -4.06
N GLU A 212 0.54 -12.72 -2.78
CA GLU A 212 1.92 -12.98 -2.33
C GLU A 212 2.19 -14.49 -2.12
N PHE A 213 1.15 -15.32 -1.89
CA PHE A 213 1.29 -16.76 -1.65
C PHE A 213 1.44 -17.61 -2.89
N VAL A 214 1.01 -17.09 -4.04
CA VAL A 214 1.17 -17.75 -5.33
C VAL A 214 2.48 -17.34 -6.02
N ARG A 215 3.33 -16.53 -5.37
CA ARG A 215 4.62 -16.19 -5.96
C ARG A 215 5.51 -17.43 -5.99
N ASP A 216 5.47 -18.13 -7.10
CA ASP A 216 6.56 -19.01 -7.51
C ASP A 216 7.83 -18.13 -7.59
N PRO A 217 8.89 -18.44 -6.83
CA PRO A 217 10.12 -17.66 -6.89
C PRO A 217 10.73 -17.57 -8.30
N ASN A 218 10.27 -18.40 -9.23
CA ASN A 218 10.68 -18.40 -10.63
C ASN A 218 9.68 -17.67 -11.54
N SER A 219 8.58 -17.09 -11.04
CA SER A 219 7.64 -16.33 -11.87
C SER A 219 8.14 -14.90 -12.08
N TYR A 220 8.09 -14.44 -13.34
CA TYR A 220 8.36 -13.07 -13.71
C TYR A 220 7.05 -12.33 -13.93
N ARG A 221 6.78 -11.31 -13.09
CA ARG A 221 5.50 -10.62 -13.09
C ARG A 221 5.65 -9.19 -13.59
N ILE A 222 4.83 -8.81 -14.57
CA ILE A 222 4.74 -7.44 -15.09
C ILE A 222 3.43 -6.81 -14.64
N LEU A 223 3.47 -5.61 -14.05
CA LEU A 223 2.32 -4.80 -13.71
C LEU A 223 2.10 -3.74 -14.80
N VAL A 224 0.89 -3.68 -15.36
CA VAL A 224 0.53 -2.72 -16.42
C VAL A 224 -0.67 -1.88 -15.98
N PRO A 225 -0.47 -0.70 -15.40
CA PRO A 225 -1.56 0.22 -15.11
C PRO A 225 -2.02 0.90 -16.40
N ILE A 226 -3.33 0.85 -16.68
CA ILE A 226 -3.97 1.48 -17.82
C ILE A 226 -5.13 2.38 -17.38
N ALA A 227 -5.30 3.52 -18.03
CA ALA A 227 -6.44 4.42 -17.81
C ALA A 227 -7.59 4.15 -18.80
N ASN A 228 -7.27 3.70 -19.99
CA ASN A 228 -8.25 3.40 -21.03
C ASN A 228 -7.95 2.06 -21.72
N PRO A 229 -8.70 0.99 -21.40
CA PRO A 229 -8.49 -0.33 -21.98
C PRO A 229 -8.62 -0.40 -23.52
N ARG A 230 -9.26 0.59 -24.14
CA ARG A 230 -9.47 0.60 -25.61
C ARG A 230 -8.30 1.20 -26.39
N THR A 231 -7.56 2.13 -25.81
CA THR A 231 -6.47 2.84 -26.48
C THR A 231 -5.09 2.37 -26.03
N GLU A 232 -4.98 1.81 -24.85
CA GLU A 232 -3.71 1.41 -24.24
C GLU A 232 -3.41 -0.11 -24.41
N THR A 233 -3.98 -0.75 -25.43
CA THR A 233 -3.74 -2.18 -25.73
C THR A 233 -2.31 -2.44 -26.19
N GLY A 234 -1.65 -1.48 -26.82
CA GLY A 234 -0.27 -1.60 -27.29
C GLY A 234 0.73 -1.85 -26.15
N ILE A 235 0.53 -1.21 -25.00
CA ILE A 235 1.40 -1.41 -23.82
C ILE A 235 1.19 -2.80 -23.20
N VAL A 236 -0.05 -3.30 -23.22
CA VAL A 236 -0.34 -4.66 -22.75
C VAL A 236 0.30 -5.69 -23.67
N ASP A 237 0.23 -5.46 -24.99
CA ASP A 237 0.88 -6.30 -26.00
C ASP A 237 2.40 -6.34 -25.80
N LEU A 238 3.03 -5.18 -25.61
CA LEU A 238 4.45 -5.06 -25.29
C LEU A 238 4.81 -5.84 -24.01
N ALA A 239 4.01 -5.68 -22.94
CA ALA A 239 4.24 -6.38 -21.68
C ALA A 239 4.13 -7.90 -21.83
N CYS A 240 3.13 -8.39 -22.59
CA CYS A 240 2.98 -9.81 -22.90
C CYS A 240 4.16 -10.35 -23.73
N ALA A 241 4.63 -9.58 -24.73
CA ALA A 241 5.80 -9.94 -25.52
C ALA A 241 7.08 -10.06 -24.66
N ILE A 242 7.26 -9.16 -23.68
CA ILE A 242 8.38 -9.24 -22.73
C ILE A 242 8.22 -10.44 -21.78
N ALA A 243 7.02 -10.67 -21.25
CA ALA A 243 6.73 -11.74 -20.30
C ALA A 243 6.92 -13.14 -20.91
N SER A 244 6.57 -13.31 -22.18
CA SER A 244 6.67 -14.60 -22.89
C SER A 244 8.09 -15.14 -23.03
N ASN A 245 9.09 -14.28 -22.90
CA ASN A 245 10.52 -14.69 -22.86
C ASN A 245 10.94 -15.33 -21.53
N ARG A 246 10.04 -15.45 -20.56
CA ARG A 246 10.29 -16.00 -19.22
C ARG A 246 9.49 -17.28 -19.01
N GLU A 247 10.07 -18.32 -18.38
CA GLU A 247 9.41 -19.62 -18.19
C GLU A 247 8.03 -19.55 -17.50
N LYS A 248 7.78 -18.53 -16.71
CA LYS A 248 6.51 -18.29 -16.00
C LYS A 248 6.22 -16.79 -15.95
N GLY A 249 6.19 -16.17 -17.13
CA GLY A 249 5.83 -14.77 -17.26
C GLY A 249 4.34 -14.58 -17.02
N THR A 250 3.98 -13.64 -16.16
CA THR A 250 2.59 -13.23 -15.92
C THR A 250 2.46 -11.74 -16.10
N VAL A 251 1.32 -11.29 -16.64
CA VAL A 251 1.02 -9.88 -16.84
C VAL A 251 -0.25 -9.53 -16.04
N HIS A 252 -0.14 -8.57 -15.14
CA HIS A 252 -1.27 -8.08 -14.38
C HIS A 252 -1.65 -6.68 -14.85
N VAL A 253 -2.78 -6.59 -15.57
CA VAL A 253 -3.33 -5.34 -16.06
C VAL A 253 -4.25 -4.71 -15.01
N VAL A 254 -3.97 -3.47 -14.65
CA VAL A 254 -4.74 -2.74 -13.65
C VAL A 254 -5.43 -1.56 -14.31
N HIS A 255 -6.75 -1.64 -14.50
CA HIS A 255 -7.54 -0.51 -14.99
C HIS A 255 -7.77 0.50 -13.86
N VAL A 256 -7.24 1.70 -14.03
CA VAL A 256 -7.29 2.78 -13.04
C VAL A 256 -8.40 3.76 -13.41
N VAL A 257 -9.52 3.68 -12.70
CA VAL A 257 -10.67 4.57 -12.90
C VAL A 257 -10.59 5.74 -11.92
N GLN A 258 -10.44 6.96 -12.43
CA GLN A 258 -10.42 8.15 -11.60
C GLN A 258 -11.83 8.58 -11.19
N ALA A 259 -12.05 8.73 -9.88
CA ALA A 259 -13.30 9.24 -9.34
C ALA A 259 -13.03 10.41 -8.36
N PRO A 260 -13.68 11.58 -8.54
CA PRO A 260 -13.54 12.69 -7.60
C PRO A 260 -13.93 12.28 -6.18
N GLU A 261 -13.17 12.76 -5.16
CA GLU A 261 -13.36 12.42 -3.75
C GLU A 261 -14.81 12.65 -3.26
N GLN A 262 -15.45 13.71 -3.74
CA GLN A 262 -16.83 14.05 -3.40
C GLN A 262 -17.84 13.01 -3.89
N ARG A 263 -17.63 12.41 -5.05
CA ARG A 263 -18.47 11.33 -5.57
C ARG A 263 -18.26 10.02 -4.81
N ARG A 264 -17.05 9.72 -4.36
CA ARG A 264 -16.74 8.50 -3.60
C ARG A 264 -17.45 8.45 -2.26
N ARG A 265 -17.62 9.59 -1.57
CA ARG A 265 -18.36 9.69 -0.29
C ARG A 265 -19.87 9.64 -0.47
N ALA A 266 -20.36 10.07 -1.63
CA ALA A 266 -21.78 10.11 -1.96
C ALA A 266 -22.27 8.84 -2.69
N SER A 267 -21.33 8.06 -3.29
CA SER A 267 -21.65 6.87 -4.07
C SER A 267 -21.82 5.67 -3.14
N GLY A 268 -23.05 5.16 -3.04
CA GLY A 268 -23.34 3.88 -2.39
C GLY A 268 -22.65 2.70 -3.10
N HIS A 269 -22.67 1.51 -2.49
CA HIS A 269 -22.11 0.27 -3.03
C HIS A 269 -22.53 0.02 -4.50
N ASP A 270 -23.79 0.30 -4.84
CA ASP A 270 -24.36 0.12 -6.20
C ASP A 270 -23.60 0.84 -7.32
N GLN A 271 -22.98 2.00 -7.05
CA GLN A 271 -22.29 2.75 -8.09
C GLN A 271 -20.87 2.24 -8.31
N ARG A 272 -20.22 1.75 -7.26
CA ARG A 272 -18.93 1.08 -7.38
C ARG A 272 -19.06 -0.22 -8.15
N ASP A 273 -20.06 -1.03 -7.80
CA ASP A 273 -20.32 -2.30 -8.47
C ASP A 273 -20.61 -2.09 -9.96
N ARG A 274 -21.30 -1.01 -10.35
CA ARG A 274 -21.51 -0.66 -11.76
C ARG A 274 -20.23 -0.26 -12.48
N ILE A 275 -19.37 0.56 -11.83
CA ILE A 275 -18.07 0.96 -12.42
C ILE A 275 -17.20 -0.26 -12.60
N THR A 276 -17.14 -1.15 -11.62
CA THR A 276 -16.37 -2.39 -11.70
C THR A 276 -16.88 -3.30 -12.80
N ALA A 277 -18.20 -3.53 -12.89
CA ALA A 277 -18.82 -4.34 -13.93
C ALA A 277 -18.64 -3.75 -15.35
N GLU A 278 -18.63 -2.43 -15.49
CA GLU A 278 -18.34 -1.77 -16.76
C GLU A 278 -16.86 -1.89 -17.12
N SER A 279 -15.97 -1.74 -16.15
CA SER A 279 -14.54 -1.94 -16.32
C SER A 279 -14.20 -3.39 -16.72
N GLU A 280 -14.80 -4.37 -16.06
CA GLU A 280 -14.61 -5.79 -16.38
C GLU A 280 -14.94 -6.09 -17.86
N ARG A 281 -16.04 -5.52 -18.36
CA ARG A 281 -16.40 -5.68 -19.79
C ARG A 281 -15.40 -5.03 -20.75
N LEU A 282 -14.80 -3.91 -20.36
CA LEU A 282 -13.76 -3.25 -21.16
C LEU A 282 -12.44 -4.03 -21.16
N LEU A 283 -12.19 -4.78 -20.08
CA LEU A 283 -10.99 -5.60 -19.92
C LEU A 283 -11.10 -6.96 -20.65
N GLU A 284 -12.32 -7.44 -20.98
CA GLU A 284 -12.51 -8.67 -21.78
C GLU A 284 -11.74 -8.62 -23.12
N ASP A 285 -11.70 -7.45 -23.78
CA ASP A 285 -10.95 -7.26 -25.02
C ASP A 285 -9.42 -7.34 -24.82
N VAL A 286 -8.96 -7.04 -23.59
CA VAL A 286 -7.54 -7.05 -23.22
C VAL A 286 -7.05 -8.45 -22.86
N GLU A 287 -7.90 -9.28 -22.26
CA GLU A 287 -7.56 -10.65 -21.83
C GLU A 287 -7.09 -11.53 -23.01
N GLY A 288 -7.69 -11.37 -24.19
CA GLY A 288 -7.28 -12.08 -25.41
C GLY A 288 -5.86 -11.77 -25.91
N ILE A 289 -5.20 -10.72 -25.37
CA ILE A 289 -3.81 -10.39 -25.74
C ILE A 289 -2.84 -11.43 -25.17
N GLY A 290 -3.07 -11.90 -23.93
CA GLY A 290 -2.23 -12.92 -23.30
C GLY A 290 -2.15 -14.23 -24.09
N ASP A 291 -3.26 -14.65 -24.68
CA ASP A 291 -3.36 -15.89 -25.47
C ASP A 291 -2.40 -15.90 -26.68
N ARG A 292 -2.11 -14.73 -27.27
CA ARG A 292 -1.19 -14.62 -28.43
C ARG A 292 0.26 -14.97 -28.08
N TYR A 293 0.62 -14.79 -26.82
CA TYR A 293 1.98 -14.96 -26.31
C TYR A 293 2.14 -16.15 -25.37
N ASP A 294 1.07 -16.91 -25.11
CA ASP A 294 1.02 -17.99 -24.10
C ASP A 294 1.42 -17.46 -22.70
N VAL A 295 0.91 -16.28 -22.36
CA VAL A 295 1.17 -15.56 -21.09
C VAL A 295 -0.09 -15.53 -20.27
N ASP A 296 0.03 -15.87 -18.98
CA ASP A 296 -1.06 -15.71 -18.02
C ASP A 296 -1.32 -14.22 -17.77
N LEU A 297 -2.50 -13.74 -18.19
CA LEU A 297 -2.90 -12.35 -18.08
C LEU A 297 -4.04 -12.20 -17.07
N GLU A 298 -3.75 -11.54 -15.97
CA GLU A 298 -4.73 -11.20 -14.92
C GLU A 298 -5.20 -9.76 -15.09
N THR A 299 -6.49 -9.51 -14.84
CA THR A 299 -7.05 -8.16 -14.88
C THR A 299 -7.63 -7.74 -13.54
N SER A 300 -7.55 -6.46 -13.20
CA SER A 300 -8.21 -5.89 -12.02
C SER A 300 -8.55 -4.41 -12.22
N THR A 301 -9.49 -3.89 -11.41
CA THR A 301 -9.91 -2.49 -11.47
C THR A 301 -9.66 -1.79 -10.14
N ILE A 302 -9.08 -0.59 -10.21
CA ILE A 302 -8.90 0.32 -9.07
C ILE A 302 -9.70 1.59 -9.32
N VAL A 303 -10.59 1.95 -8.38
CA VAL A 303 -11.31 3.23 -8.40
C VAL A 303 -10.69 4.17 -7.39
N THR A 304 -10.01 5.21 -7.88
CA THR A 304 -9.18 6.08 -7.04
C THR A 304 -9.31 7.57 -7.42
N HIS A 305 -8.81 8.43 -6.54
CA HIS A 305 -8.59 9.87 -6.78
C HIS A 305 -7.09 10.21 -6.80
N ARG A 306 -6.22 9.25 -6.46
CA ARG A 306 -4.76 9.36 -6.42
C ARG A 306 -4.14 8.22 -7.21
N SER A 307 -4.28 8.30 -8.52
CA SER A 307 -3.94 7.19 -9.41
C SER A 307 -2.49 6.77 -9.32
N PHE A 308 -1.58 7.74 -9.22
CA PHE A 308 -0.14 7.47 -9.21
C PHE A 308 0.30 6.86 -7.87
N GLU A 309 -0.16 7.43 -6.74
CA GLU A 309 0.11 6.89 -5.40
C GLU A 309 -0.39 5.44 -5.27
N ASP A 310 -1.61 5.16 -5.75
CA ASP A 310 -2.19 3.81 -5.68
C ASP A 310 -1.47 2.80 -6.59
N ILE A 311 -0.94 3.23 -7.75
CA ILE A 311 -0.10 2.38 -8.63
C ILE A 311 1.20 2.01 -7.90
N PHE A 312 1.90 2.99 -7.30
CA PHE A 312 3.14 2.74 -6.56
C PHE A 312 2.89 1.91 -5.30
N ASP A 313 1.80 2.17 -4.57
CA ASP A 313 1.41 1.35 -3.43
C ASP A 313 1.10 -0.09 -3.86
N ARG A 314 0.47 -0.27 -5.01
CA ARG A 314 0.25 -1.60 -5.58
C ARG A 314 1.57 -2.27 -5.93
N ALA A 315 2.46 -1.58 -6.64
CA ALA A 315 3.78 -2.11 -6.98
C ALA A 315 4.60 -2.46 -5.72
N ASN A 316 4.56 -1.64 -4.67
CA ASN A 316 5.18 -1.95 -3.39
C ASN A 316 4.61 -3.21 -2.72
N ARG A 317 3.31 -3.44 -2.88
CA ARG A 317 2.60 -4.59 -2.28
C ARG A 317 2.80 -5.87 -3.08
N THR A 318 2.52 -5.83 -4.38
CA THR A 318 2.58 -7.02 -5.25
C THR A 318 4.00 -7.37 -5.67
N ARG A 319 4.95 -6.44 -5.52
CA ARG A 319 6.37 -6.59 -5.87
C ARG A 319 6.54 -7.23 -7.24
N PRO A 320 6.02 -6.62 -8.31
CA PRO A 320 6.28 -7.09 -9.66
C PRO A 320 7.78 -6.96 -9.93
N ASP A 321 8.27 -7.68 -10.92
CA ASP A 321 9.64 -7.54 -11.39
C ASP A 321 9.77 -6.29 -12.28
N LEU A 322 8.67 -5.94 -12.99
CA LEU A 322 8.62 -4.82 -13.92
C LEU A 322 7.25 -4.11 -13.85
N VAL A 323 7.25 -2.79 -13.93
CA VAL A 323 6.07 -1.98 -14.23
C VAL A 323 6.22 -1.39 -15.62
N VAL A 324 5.20 -1.56 -16.48
CA VAL A 324 5.14 -0.94 -17.81
C VAL A 324 3.96 -0.01 -17.87
N MET A 325 4.19 1.28 -18.16
CA MET A 325 3.14 2.28 -18.19
C MET A 325 3.33 3.28 -19.33
N GLU A 326 2.22 3.79 -19.85
CA GLU A 326 2.25 4.80 -20.88
C GLU A 326 2.59 6.17 -20.33
N TRP A 327 3.41 6.94 -21.06
CA TRP A 327 3.64 8.34 -20.81
C TRP A 327 2.80 9.19 -21.76
N GLU A 328 1.63 9.55 -21.31
CA GLU A 328 0.78 10.49 -22.01
C GLU A 328 0.50 11.75 -21.17
N ARG A 329 0.01 12.78 -21.84
CA ARG A 329 -0.62 13.92 -21.14
C ARG A 329 -2.02 13.57 -20.60
N ASN A 330 -2.23 12.27 -20.31
CA ASN A 330 -3.50 11.73 -19.83
C ASN A 330 -3.75 12.06 -18.35
N GLU A 331 -4.91 11.62 -17.86
CA GLU A 331 -5.37 11.91 -16.50
C GLU A 331 -4.47 11.29 -15.42
N LEU A 332 -3.80 10.13 -15.67
CA LEU A 332 -2.88 9.50 -14.74
C LEU A 332 -1.71 10.43 -14.39
N TRP A 333 -1.03 10.97 -15.41
CA TRP A 333 0.09 11.88 -15.22
C TRP A 333 -0.33 13.29 -14.78
N ALA A 334 -1.55 13.71 -15.12
CA ALA A 334 -2.12 14.96 -14.61
C ALA A 334 -2.40 14.89 -13.12
N SER A 335 -2.90 13.75 -12.61
CA SER A 335 -3.10 13.51 -11.19
C SER A 335 -1.78 13.42 -10.44
N ALA A 336 -0.76 12.76 -11.01
CA ALA A 336 0.57 12.66 -10.45
C ALA A 336 1.17 14.03 -10.08
N ARG A 337 0.94 15.05 -10.89
CA ARG A 337 1.39 16.43 -10.61
C ARG A 337 0.66 17.11 -9.46
N ALA A 338 -0.54 16.67 -9.15
CA ALA A 338 -1.36 17.21 -8.05
C ALA A 338 -1.17 16.42 -6.73
N GLU A 339 -0.62 15.22 -6.79
CA GLU A 339 -0.37 14.35 -5.65
C GLU A 339 0.92 14.76 -4.93
N ARG A 340 0.91 14.78 -3.60
CA ARG A 340 2.09 15.08 -2.76
C ARG A 340 2.62 13.78 -2.15
N PRO A 341 3.90 13.66 -1.90
CA PRO A 341 5.15 14.15 -2.51
C PRO A 341 5.68 13.10 -3.51
N LEU A 342 5.51 13.34 -4.78
CA LEU A 342 5.98 12.47 -5.86
C LEU A 342 7.49 12.20 -5.83
N ASP A 343 8.27 13.18 -5.35
CA ASP A 343 9.71 13.04 -5.18
C ASP A 343 10.10 11.89 -4.22
N GLU A 344 9.25 11.55 -3.24
CA GLU A 344 9.51 10.40 -2.37
C GLU A 344 9.16 9.08 -3.04
N LEU A 345 8.06 9.01 -3.79
CA LEU A 345 7.63 7.80 -4.50
C LEU A 345 8.60 7.45 -5.63
N THR A 346 8.99 8.44 -6.43
CA THR A 346 9.88 8.24 -7.59
C THR A 346 11.36 8.08 -7.20
N ASN A 347 11.78 8.52 -6.03
CA ASN A 347 13.14 8.31 -5.51
C ASN A 347 13.37 6.91 -4.90
N GLN A 348 12.34 6.09 -4.72
CA GLN A 348 12.41 4.73 -4.21
C GLN A 348 11.52 3.81 -5.04
N LEU A 349 11.98 3.50 -6.25
CA LEU A 349 11.26 2.56 -7.12
C LEU A 349 11.20 1.18 -6.46
N PRO A 350 10.02 0.54 -6.40
CA PRO A 350 9.86 -0.79 -5.82
C PRO A 350 10.42 -1.92 -6.69
N CYS A 351 10.56 -1.68 -7.99
CA CYS A 351 11.00 -2.63 -9.02
C CYS A 351 11.49 -1.88 -10.26
N ASP A 352 11.83 -2.59 -11.33
CA ASP A 352 12.15 -2.01 -12.62
C ASP A 352 10.94 -1.31 -13.24
N PHE A 353 11.16 -0.18 -13.94
CA PHE A 353 10.11 0.61 -14.59
C PHE A 353 10.42 0.85 -16.07
N LEU A 354 9.40 0.69 -16.91
CA LEU A 354 9.39 1.13 -18.29
C LEU A 354 8.26 2.14 -18.48
N VAL A 355 8.60 3.29 -19.03
CA VAL A 355 7.64 4.33 -19.40
C VAL A 355 7.68 4.50 -20.91
N VAL A 356 6.55 4.30 -21.56
CA VAL A 356 6.43 4.30 -23.02
C VAL A 356 5.71 5.55 -23.50
N LYS A 357 6.35 6.35 -24.34
CA LYS A 357 5.68 7.37 -25.15
C LYS A 357 5.23 6.72 -26.44
N ASP A 358 3.96 6.33 -26.48
CA ASP A 358 3.35 5.67 -27.64
C ASP A 358 3.15 6.66 -28.82
N ARG A 359 3.61 6.25 -29.99
CA ARG A 359 3.41 6.92 -31.28
C ARG A 359 3.15 5.85 -32.35
N ASP A 360 2.01 5.15 -32.23
CA ASP A 360 1.70 3.94 -33.00
C ASP A 360 2.76 2.86 -32.71
N LEU A 361 2.75 2.33 -31.49
CA LEU A 361 3.76 1.45 -30.92
C LEU A 361 4.14 0.31 -31.86
N ASP A 362 5.30 0.45 -32.50
CA ASP A 362 5.94 -0.53 -33.37
C ASP A 362 7.37 -0.79 -32.86
N TYR A 363 7.60 -2.00 -32.41
CA TYR A 363 8.90 -2.44 -31.90
C TYR A 363 9.64 -3.39 -32.88
N SER A 364 9.31 -3.31 -34.15
CA SER A 364 9.99 -4.13 -35.17
C SER A 364 11.45 -3.76 -35.38
N ARG A 365 11.82 -2.47 -35.25
CA ARG A 365 13.18 -1.96 -35.35
C ARG A 365 13.50 -1.06 -34.14
N ILE A 366 14.39 -1.55 -33.29
CA ILE A 366 14.72 -0.94 -31.99
C ILE A 366 16.09 -0.28 -32.08
N LEU A 367 16.16 1.02 -31.79
CA LEU A 367 17.40 1.73 -31.53
C LEU A 367 17.67 1.73 -30.02
N LEU A 368 18.88 1.28 -29.62
CA LEU A 368 19.32 1.24 -28.24
C LEU A 368 20.63 2.04 -28.09
N PRO A 369 20.54 3.34 -27.80
CA PRO A 369 21.72 4.13 -27.40
C PRO A 369 22.22 3.67 -26.03
N THR A 370 23.52 3.43 -25.91
CA THR A 370 24.11 2.95 -24.65
C THR A 370 25.46 3.57 -24.34
N ALA A 371 25.65 3.89 -23.04
CA ALA A 371 26.93 4.20 -22.45
C ALA A 371 27.24 3.23 -21.29
N GLY A 372 26.48 2.13 -21.20
CA GLY A 372 26.51 1.17 -20.10
C GLY A 372 25.71 1.62 -18.89
N GLY A 373 25.67 0.75 -17.88
CA GLY A 373 25.01 1.00 -16.61
C GLY A 373 23.62 0.37 -16.48
N PRO A 374 23.07 0.32 -15.24
CA PRO A 374 21.92 -0.54 -14.92
C PRO A 374 20.65 -0.24 -15.71
N ASP A 375 20.43 1.00 -16.13
CA ASP A 375 19.25 1.38 -16.90
C ASP A 375 19.41 0.98 -18.39
N SER A 376 20.64 1.09 -18.92
CA SER A 376 20.95 0.56 -20.25
C SER A 376 20.89 -0.97 -20.29
N ASP A 377 21.30 -1.63 -19.19
CA ASP A 377 21.23 -3.09 -19.04
C ASP A 377 19.76 -3.55 -19.04
N LEU A 378 18.84 -2.81 -18.36
CA LEU A 378 17.41 -3.07 -18.42
C LEU A 378 16.87 -2.92 -19.85
N SER A 379 17.28 -1.86 -20.56
CA SER A 379 16.89 -1.64 -21.96
C SER A 379 17.37 -2.80 -22.86
N ALA A 380 18.58 -3.31 -22.62
CA ALA A 380 19.11 -4.47 -23.35
C ALA A 380 18.34 -5.75 -23.06
N GLU A 381 17.96 -6.02 -21.80
CA GLU A 381 17.14 -7.17 -21.43
C GLU A 381 15.79 -7.15 -22.15
N VAL A 382 15.14 -5.96 -22.23
CA VAL A 382 13.88 -5.77 -22.93
C VAL A 382 14.05 -5.95 -24.45
N ALA A 383 15.05 -5.32 -25.06
CA ALA A 383 15.34 -5.45 -26.48
C ALA A 383 15.63 -6.90 -26.87
N ARG A 384 16.41 -7.63 -26.08
CA ARG A 384 16.68 -9.06 -26.26
C ARG A 384 15.38 -9.89 -26.18
N ALA A 385 14.52 -9.61 -25.20
CA ALA A 385 13.25 -10.31 -25.05
C ALA A 385 12.38 -10.13 -26.31
N LEU A 386 12.26 -8.90 -26.81
CA LEU A 386 11.49 -8.60 -28.03
C LEU A 386 12.13 -9.19 -29.27
N SER A 387 13.45 -9.14 -29.42
CA SER A 387 14.16 -9.80 -30.52
C SER A 387 13.90 -11.31 -30.57
N THR A 388 13.91 -11.96 -29.38
CA THR A 388 13.67 -13.42 -29.27
C THR A 388 12.21 -13.76 -29.50
N THR A 389 11.26 -13.00 -28.99
CA THR A 389 9.83 -13.33 -29.01
C THR A 389 9.14 -12.95 -30.32
N VAL A 390 9.41 -11.75 -30.82
CA VAL A 390 8.73 -11.19 -32.01
C VAL A 390 9.65 -10.90 -33.18
N GLY A 391 10.95 -11.15 -33.05
CA GLY A 391 11.92 -10.98 -34.12
C GLY A 391 12.33 -9.53 -34.38
N SER A 392 12.28 -8.66 -33.35
CA SER A 392 12.70 -7.26 -33.45
C SER A 392 14.17 -7.16 -33.90
N GLU A 393 14.46 -6.30 -34.87
CA GLU A 393 15.82 -5.93 -35.24
C GLU A 393 16.38 -4.91 -34.25
N VAL A 394 17.57 -5.14 -33.68
CA VAL A 394 18.20 -4.28 -32.70
C VAL A 394 19.41 -3.56 -33.29
N SER A 395 19.46 -2.24 -33.14
CA SER A 395 20.56 -1.37 -33.51
C SER A 395 21.15 -0.72 -32.25
N LEU A 396 22.42 -0.91 -31.99
CA LEU A 396 23.16 -0.33 -30.87
C LEU A 396 23.84 0.96 -31.31
N LEU A 397 23.75 2.02 -30.53
CA LEU A 397 24.42 3.30 -30.77
C LEU A 397 25.27 3.68 -29.57
N HIS A 398 26.55 3.99 -29.80
CA HIS A 398 27.45 4.57 -28.81
C HIS A 398 28.05 5.86 -29.33
N VAL A 399 28.03 6.91 -28.52
CA VAL A 399 28.55 8.23 -28.90
C VAL A 399 29.86 8.48 -28.16
N VAL A 400 30.89 8.89 -28.89
CA VAL A 400 32.23 9.19 -28.36
C VAL A 400 32.67 10.60 -28.74
N ASP A 401 33.55 11.20 -27.92
CA ASP A 401 34.12 12.52 -28.16
C ASP A 401 35.21 12.46 -29.23
N GLY A 402 34.80 12.64 -30.49
CA GLY A 402 35.68 12.74 -31.63
C GLY A 402 36.28 11.43 -32.16
N PRO A 403 36.96 11.46 -33.32
CA PRO A 403 37.43 10.27 -34.03
C PRO A 403 38.41 9.41 -33.27
N GLY A 404 39.14 9.97 -32.30
CA GLY A 404 40.13 9.23 -31.50
C GLY A 404 39.49 8.24 -30.52
N GLY A 405 38.18 8.38 -30.22
CA GLY A 405 37.46 7.48 -29.36
C GLY A 405 36.83 6.27 -30.05
N ARG A 406 36.79 6.24 -31.39
CA ARG A 406 36.00 5.28 -32.18
C ARG A 406 36.40 3.83 -31.90
N ASP A 407 37.68 3.50 -31.93
CA ASP A 407 38.16 2.12 -31.69
C ASP A 407 37.77 1.61 -30.28
N ALA A 408 37.84 2.50 -29.29
CA ALA A 408 37.43 2.17 -27.92
C ALA A 408 35.91 2.01 -27.81
N GLY A 409 35.13 2.84 -28.51
CA GLY A 409 33.69 2.74 -28.59
C GLY A 409 33.23 1.45 -29.27
N GLU A 410 33.88 1.04 -30.36
CA GLU A 410 33.60 -0.23 -31.06
C GLU A 410 33.94 -1.45 -30.18
N ALA A 411 35.05 -1.38 -29.42
CA ALA A 411 35.43 -2.43 -28.48
C ALA A 411 34.38 -2.53 -27.35
N PHE A 412 33.96 -1.40 -26.79
CA PHE A 412 32.92 -1.31 -25.76
C PHE A 412 31.60 -1.93 -26.25
N LEU A 413 31.07 -1.50 -27.42
CA LEU A 413 29.82 -2.02 -27.93
C LEU A 413 29.87 -3.53 -28.18
N ARG A 414 30.99 -4.04 -28.67
CA ARG A 414 31.14 -5.49 -28.93
C ARG A 414 31.13 -6.29 -27.62
N GLU A 415 31.83 -5.81 -26.58
CA GLU A 415 31.88 -6.47 -25.29
C GLU A 415 30.50 -6.41 -24.62
N TRP A 416 29.89 -5.23 -24.58
CA TRP A 416 28.57 -5.01 -23.98
C TRP A 416 27.46 -5.79 -24.70
N ALA A 417 27.46 -5.85 -26.04
CA ALA A 417 26.52 -6.64 -26.81
C ALA A 417 26.65 -8.14 -26.51
N ALA A 418 27.89 -8.63 -26.35
CA ALA A 418 28.14 -10.03 -25.99
C ALA A 418 27.66 -10.36 -24.57
N GLU A 419 27.83 -9.44 -23.64
CA GLU A 419 27.36 -9.61 -22.24
C GLU A 419 25.83 -9.69 -22.15
N HIS A 420 25.13 -9.00 -23.05
CA HIS A 420 23.64 -8.93 -23.05
C HIS A 420 22.96 -9.84 -24.09
N ASP A 421 23.68 -10.79 -24.68
CA ASP A 421 23.16 -11.68 -25.73
C ASP A 421 22.59 -10.93 -26.96
N LEU A 422 23.18 -9.78 -27.31
CA LEU A 422 22.83 -8.96 -28.47
C LEU A 422 23.94 -8.92 -29.51
N SER A 423 24.75 -9.98 -29.65
CA SER A 423 25.88 -10.04 -30.55
C SER A 423 25.51 -9.96 -32.04
N GLU A 424 24.25 -10.22 -32.38
CA GLU A 424 23.71 -10.10 -33.75
C GLU A 424 23.20 -8.69 -34.06
N ALA A 425 23.14 -7.80 -33.07
CA ALA A 425 22.68 -6.43 -33.24
C ALA A 425 23.66 -5.60 -34.11
N THR A 426 23.11 -4.69 -34.90
CA THR A 426 23.92 -3.74 -35.67
C THR A 426 24.54 -2.71 -34.74
N ALA A 427 25.86 -2.63 -34.67
CA ALA A 427 26.57 -1.70 -33.75
C ALA A 427 27.10 -0.49 -34.53
N THR A 428 26.80 0.70 -34.08
CA THR A 428 27.23 1.99 -34.65
C THR A 428 27.89 2.85 -33.61
N VAL A 429 29.09 3.39 -33.92
CA VAL A 429 29.76 4.40 -33.08
C VAL A 429 29.69 5.75 -33.80
N ASP A 430 29.08 6.73 -33.14
CA ASP A 430 29.06 8.11 -33.59
C ASP A 430 30.17 8.91 -32.88
N ASP A 431 30.98 9.63 -33.62
CA ASP A 431 32.13 10.36 -33.11
C ASP A 431 31.91 11.89 -33.05
N SER A 432 30.65 12.32 -33.11
CA SER A 432 30.30 13.74 -33.05
C SER A 432 30.43 14.34 -31.64
N GLY A 433 30.36 13.53 -30.60
CA GLY A 433 30.28 14.00 -29.19
C GLY A 433 28.92 14.54 -28.79
N ASP A 434 27.95 14.58 -29.72
CA ASP A 434 26.59 15.09 -29.51
C ASP A 434 25.61 13.90 -29.50
N VAL A 435 25.23 13.48 -28.28
CA VAL A 435 24.39 12.31 -28.05
C VAL A 435 22.98 12.52 -28.61
N GLU A 436 22.39 13.72 -28.39
CA GLU A 436 21.02 14.01 -28.84
C GLU A 436 20.93 14.01 -30.36
N ALA A 437 21.82 14.74 -31.03
CA ALA A 437 21.86 14.77 -32.48
C ALA A 437 22.22 13.39 -33.11
N ALA A 438 23.01 12.56 -32.43
CA ALA A 438 23.31 11.21 -32.91
C ALA A 438 22.09 10.29 -32.81
N ILE A 439 21.31 10.38 -31.72
CA ILE A 439 20.07 9.62 -31.55
C ILE A 439 19.03 10.05 -32.59
N GLU A 440 18.83 11.37 -32.79
CA GLU A 440 17.89 11.89 -33.80
C GLU A 440 18.22 11.36 -35.20
N ARG A 441 19.49 11.40 -35.61
CA ARG A 441 19.90 10.84 -36.92
C ARG A 441 19.65 9.37 -37.06
N ALA A 442 19.83 8.60 -35.98
CA ALA A 442 19.62 7.14 -35.99
C ALA A 442 18.13 6.77 -35.83
N ALA A 443 17.30 7.68 -35.34
CA ALA A 443 15.87 7.48 -35.14
C ALA A 443 15.10 7.27 -36.45
N ASP A 444 15.53 7.93 -37.54
CA ASP A 444 14.82 7.87 -38.83
C ASP A 444 14.71 6.44 -39.40
N ASP A 445 15.66 5.56 -39.08
CA ASP A 445 15.71 4.17 -39.56
C ASP A 445 15.03 3.19 -38.56
N ASN A 446 14.57 3.65 -37.43
CA ASN A 446 14.03 2.83 -36.35
C ASN A 446 12.60 3.23 -35.97
N THR A 447 11.81 2.27 -35.47
CA THR A 447 10.40 2.47 -35.10
C THR A 447 10.24 2.70 -33.60
N MET A 448 11.24 2.26 -32.80
CA MET A 448 11.28 2.44 -31.36
C MET A 448 12.69 2.82 -30.89
N ILE A 449 12.77 3.73 -29.93
CA ILE A 449 14.02 4.09 -29.26
C ILE A 449 13.92 3.68 -27.79
N MET A 450 14.89 2.90 -27.30
CA MET A 450 14.98 2.52 -25.90
C MET A 450 16.09 3.27 -25.20
N LEU A 451 15.73 4.12 -24.25
CA LEU A 451 16.67 4.96 -23.50
C LEU A 451 16.78 4.46 -22.06
N GLY A 452 17.97 4.13 -21.61
CA GLY A 452 18.26 3.99 -20.18
C GLY A 452 18.35 5.37 -19.53
N ALA A 453 17.86 5.51 -18.30
CA ALA A 453 18.01 6.73 -17.54
C ALA A 453 19.50 6.98 -17.23
N THR A 454 20.08 8.01 -17.80
CA THR A 454 21.49 8.38 -17.55
C THR A 454 21.67 9.17 -16.26
N GLU A 455 20.61 9.76 -15.74
CA GLU A 455 20.57 10.53 -14.50
C GLU A 455 19.53 9.98 -13.53
N ARG A 456 19.87 9.86 -12.26
CA ARG A 456 18.98 9.37 -11.20
C ARG A 456 17.69 10.17 -11.15
N GLY A 457 16.54 9.47 -11.15
CA GLY A 457 15.23 10.06 -10.98
C GLY A 457 14.57 10.51 -12.28
N LEU A 458 14.69 9.75 -13.37
CA LEU A 458 14.01 10.00 -14.62
C LEU A 458 12.50 10.11 -14.43
N LEU A 459 11.88 9.18 -13.70
CA LEU A 459 10.47 9.22 -13.36
C LEU A 459 10.09 10.49 -12.59
N ALA A 460 10.93 10.93 -11.62
CA ALA A 460 10.72 12.17 -10.91
C ALA A 460 10.75 13.39 -11.85
N ARG A 461 11.66 13.38 -12.84
CA ARG A 461 11.80 14.45 -13.83
C ARG A 461 10.65 14.45 -14.84
N LEU A 462 10.16 13.28 -15.24
CA LEU A 462 8.96 13.15 -16.08
C LEU A 462 7.73 13.75 -15.42
N VAL A 463 7.50 13.41 -14.15
CA VAL A 463 6.37 13.91 -13.37
C VAL A 463 6.42 15.42 -13.17
N THR A 464 7.61 15.99 -12.91
CA THR A 464 7.80 17.44 -12.71
C THR A 464 7.88 18.21 -14.03
N ASN A 465 7.79 17.53 -15.19
CA ASN A 465 7.97 18.10 -16.53
C ASN A 465 9.31 18.85 -16.68
N SER A 466 10.34 18.40 -15.97
CA SER A 466 11.68 18.97 -15.96
C SER A 466 12.66 18.22 -16.87
N LEU A 467 12.17 17.24 -17.61
CA LEU A 467 12.95 16.46 -18.55
C LEU A 467 13.00 17.20 -19.89
N HIS A 468 14.09 17.87 -20.16
CA HIS A 468 14.42 18.40 -21.48
C HIS A 468 15.18 17.32 -22.29
N LEU A 469 14.54 16.19 -22.57
CA LEU A 469 14.97 15.32 -23.64
C LEU A 469 14.32 15.86 -24.92
N GLN A 470 15.00 16.76 -25.64
CA GLN A 470 14.58 17.21 -26.96
C GLN A 470 14.28 16.02 -27.86
N VAL A 471 15.13 14.98 -27.80
CA VAL A 471 14.94 13.72 -28.52
C VAL A 471 13.56 13.13 -28.31
N VAL A 472 13.03 13.07 -27.07
CA VAL A 472 11.72 12.45 -26.81
C VAL A 472 10.56 13.22 -27.44
N ASP A 473 10.72 14.54 -27.65
CA ASP A 473 9.68 15.37 -28.26
C ASP A 473 9.84 15.49 -29.78
N GLU A 474 11.05 15.41 -30.31
CA GLU A 474 11.38 15.67 -31.73
C GLU A 474 11.34 14.43 -32.61
N VAL A 475 11.60 13.21 -32.06
CA VAL A 475 11.56 11.97 -32.85
C VAL A 475 10.13 11.52 -33.15
N GLU A 476 9.89 10.94 -34.33
CA GLU A 476 8.60 10.36 -34.71
C GLU A 476 8.40 8.93 -34.18
N ALA A 477 9.47 8.22 -33.84
CA ALA A 477 9.44 6.87 -33.29
C ALA A 477 8.88 6.85 -31.84
N SER A 478 8.30 5.72 -31.43
CA SER A 478 7.92 5.50 -30.03
C SER A 478 9.16 5.48 -29.14
N VAL A 479 9.07 6.04 -27.93
CA VAL A 479 10.21 6.10 -27.02
C VAL A 479 9.89 5.32 -25.74
N LEU A 480 10.76 4.39 -25.41
CA LEU A 480 10.72 3.62 -24.17
C LEU A 480 11.84 4.09 -23.26
N LEU A 481 11.47 4.50 -22.05
CA LEU A 481 12.40 4.95 -21.01
C LEU A 481 12.49 3.87 -19.95
N ALA A 482 13.70 3.37 -19.68
CA ALA A 482 13.96 2.35 -18.67
C ALA A 482 14.63 2.93 -17.44
N GLU A 483 14.14 2.60 -16.26
CA GLU A 483 14.74 2.99 -14.98
C GLU A 483 14.77 1.79 -14.02
N ARG A 484 15.96 1.47 -13.50
CA ARG A 484 16.19 0.39 -12.54
C ARG A 484 16.41 0.94 -11.14
N PRO A 485 15.82 0.34 -10.08
CA PRO A 485 16.03 0.77 -8.70
C PRO A 485 17.53 0.70 -8.36
N THR A 486 18.06 1.79 -7.83
CA THR A 486 19.44 1.81 -7.36
C THR A 486 19.46 1.57 -5.85
N ASP A 487 20.14 0.51 -5.39
CA ASP A 487 20.39 0.26 -3.97
C ASP A 487 21.23 1.41 -3.39
N ARG A 488 20.57 2.39 -2.78
CA ARG A 488 21.26 3.43 -2.01
C ARG A 488 21.74 2.83 -0.69
N SER A 489 23.05 2.70 -0.50
CA SER A 489 23.66 2.40 0.78
C SER A 489 23.14 3.37 1.86
N PHE A 490 22.90 2.86 3.07
CA PHE A 490 22.51 3.66 4.24
C PHE A 490 23.45 4.84 4.50
N ALA A 491 24.72 4.72 4.13
CA ALA A 491 25.75 5.77 4.18
C ALA A 491 25.46 6.92 3.20
N ASP A 492 24.95 6.65 1.99
CA ASP A 492 24.59 7.67 1.00
C ASP A 492 23.36 8.48 1.42
N ARG A 493 22.44 7.88 2.21
CA ARG A 493 21.28 8.57 2.78
C ARG A 493 21.66 9.54 3.89
N LEU A 494 22.70 9.24 4.67
CA LEU A 494 23.14 10.06 5.81
C LEU A 494 24.18 11.11 5.44
N PHE A 495 25.03 10.87 4.44
CA PHE A 495 26.18 11.70 4.11
C PHE A 495 26.16 12.32 2.71
N GLY A 496 25.04 12.20 1.97
CA GLY A 496 24.85 12.72 0.63
C GLY A 496 24.80 14.24 0.52
N ARG A 497 25.76 14.94 1.11
CA ARG A 497 26.11 16.34 0.82
C ARG A 497 27.60 16.45 0.55
N GLY A 498 27.92 16.73 -0.72
CA GLY A 498 29.18 17.37 -1.06
C GLY A 498 30.25 16.49 -1.69
N ARG A 499 30.18 16.32 -2.99
CA ARG A 499 31.35 16.44 -3.86
C ARG A 499 30.95 17.17 -5.13
N ARG A 500 30.97 18.53 -5.04
CA ARG A 500 31.23 19.37 -6.21
C ARG A 500 32.72 19.32 -6.45
N GLY A 501 33.12 19.09 -7.70
CA GLY A 501 34.33 19.66 -8.31
C GLY A 501 35.58 18.80 -8.20
N LYS A 502 35.98 18.16 -9.23
CA LYS A 502 37.11 18.59 -10.09
C LYS A 502 37.08 17.79 -11.38
#